data_04e95d665590a8fe07d8d53ab55b2193
#
_entry.id   04e95d665590a8fe07d8d53ab55b2193
#
_cell.length_a   1.000
_cell.length_b   1.000
_cell.length_c   1.000
_cell.angle_alpha   90.00
_cell.angle_beta   90.00
_cell.angle_gamma   90.00
#
_symmetry.space_group_name_H-M   'P 1'
#
loop_
_entity.id
_entity.type
_entity.pdbx_description
1 polymer ?
#
loop_
_entity_poly.entity_id
_entity_poly.type
_entity_poly.pdbx_seq_one_letter_code
_entity_poly.pdbx_strand_id
1 'polypeptide(L)'
;MSRVIKTIEIEGEPAKALFDTGAFHSYVLRKYVAGVPNRLVPVAKPYKVALSGETIHITERALVNGKIEGLDFDTSVIPVESLGKANGHDLDAIIGAVTMEVWEITVNPRDGALGLEGLKRREFIEY
;
A
#
# COMPACT_ATOMS: atom_id res chain seq x y z
N MET A 1 -8.91 -8.31 -12.28
CA MET A 1 -8.01 -7.70 -11.29
C MET A 1 -6.84 -7.07 -12.03
N SER A 2 -6.47 -5.86 -11.67
CA SER A 2 -5.40 -5.12 -12.33
C SER A 2 -4.20 -4.97 -11.41
N ARG A 3 -3.00 -5.11 -11.97
CA ARG A 3 -1.74 -5.12 -11.20
C ARG A 3 -0.65 -4.35 -11.95
N VAL A 4 0.03 -3.46 -11.24
CA VAL A 4 1.17 -2.70 -11.76
C VAL A 4 2.22 -2.60 -10.67
N ILE A 5 3.50 -2.76 -11.01
CA ILE A 5 4.61 -2.59 -10.08
C ILE A 5 5.27 -1.25 -10.36
N LYS A 6 5.44 -0.45 -9.31
CA LYS A 6 6.13 0.84 -9.35
C LYS A 6 7.05 0.98 -8.15
N THR A 7 8.16 1.69 -8.33
CA THR A 7 8.96 2.12 -7.19
C THR A 7 8.38 3.43 -6.68
N ILE A 8 8.01 3.43 -5.41
CA ILE A 8 7.46 4.60 -4.73
C ILE A 8 8.32 4.90 -3.50
N GLU A 9 7.99 5.93 -2.74
CA GLU A 9 8.65 6.17 -1.44
C GLU A 9 7.65 5.89 -0.33
N ILE A 10 8.13 5.25 0.73
CA ILE A 10 7.37 5.04 1.96
C ILE A 10 8.27 5.48 3.10
N GLU A 11 7.81 6.47 3.88
CA GLU A 11 8.58 7.08 4.97
C GLU A 11 9.96 7.53 4.49
N GLY A 12 10.02 8.10 3.28
CA GLY A 12 11.24 8.62 2.70
C GLY A 12 12.17 7.59 2.05
N GLU A 13 11.82 6.31 2.08
CA GLU A 13 12.67 5.24 1.55
C GLU A 13 12.04 4.62 0.30
N PRO A 14 12.85 4.25 -0.70
CA PRO A 14 12.32 3.62 -1.90
C PRO A 14 11.68 2.27 -1.56
N ALA A 15 10.55 2.00 -2.18
CA ALA A 15 9.80 0.78 -1.98
C ALA A 15 9.25 0.29 -3.31
N LYS A 16 9.50 -0.99 -3.61
CA LYS A 16 8.91 -1.62 -4.78
C LYS A 16 7.51 -2.05 -4.42
N ALA A 17 6.53 -1.38 -4.98
CA ALA A 17 5.13 -1.55 -4.63
C ALA A 17 4.34 -2.18 -5.75
N LEU A 18 3.52 -3.16 -5.39
CA LEU A 18 2.53 -3.75 -6.28
C LEU A 18 1.19 -3.03 -6.04
N PHE A 19 0.69 -2.36 -7.05
CA PHE A 19 -0.66 -1.77 -7.03
C PHE A 19 -1.62 -2.85 -7.53
N ASP A 20 -2.44 -3.38 -6.64
CA ASP A 20 -3.26 -4.57 -6.91
C ASP A 20 -4.71 -4.32 -6.50
N THR A 21 -5.58 -4.17 -7.49
CA THR A 21 -7.01 -3.95 -7.25
C THR A 21 -7.70 -5.18 -6.64
N GLY A 22 -7.04 -6.34 -6.66
CA GLY A 22 -7.55 -7.55 -6.03
C GLY A 22 -7.19 -7.65 -4.55
N ALA A 23 -6.31 -6.80 -4.04
CA ALA A 23 -6.02 -6.71 -2.61
C ALA A 23 -6.88 -5.61 -2.01
N PHE A 24 -7.56 -5.90 -0.89
CA PHE A 24 -8.39 -4.89 -0.21
C PHE A 24 -7.52 -3.93 0.58
N HIS A 25 -6.68 -4.49 1.45
CA HIS A 25 -5.78 -3.72 2.33
C HIS A 25 -4.48 -3.38 1.63
N SER A 26 -3.74 -2.43 2.21
CA SER A 26 -2.36 -2.14 1.82
C SER A 26 -1.42 -2.74 2.85
N TYR A 27 -0.27 -3.22 2.40
CA TYR A 27 0.72 -3.91 3.21
C TYR A 27 2.10 -3.32 2.97
N VAL A 28 2.94 -3.26 4.00
CA VAL A 28 4.34 -2.88 3.86
C VAL A 28 5.21 -3.81 4.67
N LEU A 29 6.45 -4.00 4.25
CA LEU A 29 7.42 -4.69 5.07
C LEU A 29 7.62 -3.91 6.37
N ARG A 30 7.71 -4.62 7.48
CA ARG A 30 7.80 -4.02 8.81
C ARG A 30 8.94 -3.02 8.94
N LYS A 31 10.04 -3.21 8.19
CA LYS A 31 11.18 -2.30 8.25
C LYS A 31 10.82 -0.83 7.93
N TYR A 32 9.79 -0.60 7.12
CA TYR A 32 9.38 0.76 6.75
C TYR A 32 8.72 1.52 7.89
N VAL A 33 8.19 0.81 8.89
CA VAL A 33 7.53 1.44 10.04
C VAL A 33 8.37 1.34 11.31
N ALA A 34 9.53 0.71 11.25
CA ALA A 34 10.42 0.57 12.42
C ALA A 34 10.89 1.91 12.96
N GLY A 35 11.04 2.92 12.10
CA GLY A 35 11.43 4.27 12.49
C GLY A 35 10.30 5.14 13.02
N VAL A 36 9.06 4.66 12.98
CA VAL A 36 7.88 5.42 13.40
C VAL A 36 6.97 4.58 14.29
N PRO A 37 7.50 4.02 15.39
CA PRO A 37 6.73 3.07 16.21
C PRO A 37 5.47 3.68 16.85
N ASN A 38 5.43 4.99 17.03
CA ASN A 38 4.28 5.69 17.58
C ASN A 38 3.09 5.71 16.61
N ARG A 39 3.29 5.32 15.35
CA ARG A 39 2.20 5.20 14.38
C ARG A 39 1.62 3.81 14.30
N LEU A 40 2.19 2.85 15.03
CA LEU A 40 1.66 1.51 15.14
C LEU A 40 0.51 1.50 16.14
N VAL A 41 -0.65 1.04 15.70
CA VAL A 41 -1.86 1.01 16.51
C VAL A 41 -2.38 -0.42 16.58
N PRO A 42 -2.56 -0.98 17.79
CA PRO A 42 -3.14 -2.31 17.90
C PRO A 42 -4.59 -2.29 17.45
N VAL A 43 -5.01 -3.37 16.76
CA VAL A 43 -6.43 -3.53 16.42
C VAL A 43 -7.17 -4.03 17.65
N ALA A 44 -8.44 -3.59 17.79
CA ALA A 44 -9.23 -3.94 18.98
C ALA A 44 -9.45 -5.46 19.08
N LYS A 45 -9.68 -6.12 17.95
CA LYS A 45 -9.85 -7.56 17.90
C LYS A 45 -9.10 -8.10 16.69
N PRO A 46 -8.05 -8.90 16.90
CA PRO A 46 -7.27 -9.44 15.80
C PRO A 46 -8.11 -10.22 14.79
N TYR A 47 -7.72 -10.17 13.54
CA TYR A 47 -8.38 -10.87 12.45
C TYR A 47 -7.35 -11.43 11.49
N LYS A 48 -7.81 -12.17 10.49
CA LYS A 48 -6.95 -12.85 9.53
C LYS A 48 -7.21 -12.36 8.14
N VAL A 49 -6.17 -12.32 7.32
CA VAL A 49 -6.31 -12.13 5.87
C VAL A 49 -5.57 -13.26 5.16
N ALA A 50 -6.10 -13.66 4.02
CA ALA A 50 -5.42 -14.58 3.12
C ALA A 50 -4.70 -13.75 2.08
N LEU A 51 -3.38 -13.86 2.04
CA LEU A 51 -2.54 -13.10 1.10
C LEU A 51 -1.58 -14.06 0.43
N SER A 52 -1.69 -14.18 -0.91
CA SER A 52 -0.84 -15.06 -1.71
C SER A 52 -0.78 -16.50 -1.19
N GLY A 53 -1.94 -17.03 -0.78
CA GLY A 53 -2.05 -18.40 -0.29
C GLY A 53 -1.64 -18.60 1.16
N GLU A 54 -1.19 -17.56 1.84
CA GLU A 54 -0.81 -17.62 3.24
C GLU A 54 -1.83 -16.89 4.10
N THR A 55 -2.02 -17.36 5.32
CA THR A 55 -2.87 -16.69 6.30
C THR A 55 -2.01 -15.79 7.18
N ILE A 56 -2.35 -14.51 7.21
CA ILE A 56 -1.64 -13.53 8.03
C ILE A 56 -2.57 -13.09 9.15
N HIS A 57 -2.06 -13.12 10.39
CA HIS A 57 -2.79 -12.65 11.57
C HIS A 57 -2.53 -11.16 11.74
N ILE A 58 -3.58 -10.37 11.74
CA ILE A 58 -3.49 -8.92 11.85
C ILE A 58 -3.72 -8.53 13.30
N THR A 59 -2.68 -7.98 13.93
CA THR A 59 -2.73 -7.53 15.31
C THR A 59 -2.54 -6.03 15.45
N GLU A 60 -1.99 -5.38 14.42
CA GLU A 60 -1.74 -3.94 14.44
C GLU A 60 -1.76 -3.37 13.03
N ARG A 61 -1.97 -2.07 12.96
CA ARG A 61 -1.91 -1.31 11.72
C ARG A 61 -1.00 -0.10 11.93
N ALA A 62 -0.57 0.51 10.84
CA ALA A 62 0.27 1.70 10.90
C ALA A 62 -0.21 2.72 9.87
N LEU A 63 -0.07 3.99 10.20
CA LEU A 63 -0.26 5.07 9.24
C LEU A 63 1.11 5.40 8.65
N VAL A 64 1.22 5.41 7.33
CA VAL A 64 2.46 5.76 6.64
C VAL A 64 2.24 6.94 5.70
N ASN A 65 3.32 7.71 5.50
CA ASN A 65 3.39 8.74 4.48
C ASN A 65 4.18 8.19 3.30
N GLY A 66 3.75 8.50 2.10
CA GLY A 66 4.43 8.04 0.91
C GLY A 66 4.43 9.09 -0.20
N LYS A 67 5.16 8.76 -1.28
CA LYS A 67 5.16 9.57 -2.50
C LYS A 67 5.09 8.65 -3.70
N ILE A 68 4.19 8.99 -4.63
CA ILE A 68 4.07 8.33 -5.92
C ILE A 68 4.35 9.37 -6.98
N GLU A 69 5.42 9.17 -7.74
CA GLU A 69 5.84 10.14 -8.78
C GLU A 69 5.92 11.57 -8.23
N GLY A 70 6.48 11.71 -7.02
CA GLY A 70 6.63 12.99 -6.36
C GLY A 70 5.39 13.55 -5.67
N LEU A 71 4.26 12.84 -5.73
CA LEU A 71 3.00 13.29 -5.14
C LEU A 71 2.79 12.62 -3.78
N ASP A 72 2.52 13.42 -2.77
CA ASP A 72 2.38 12.95 -1.38
C ASP A 72 1.02 12.30 -1.13
N PHE A 73 1.04 11.21 -0.36
CA PHE A 73 -0.17 10.58 0.13
C PHE A 73 0.10 9.96 1.50
N ASP A 74 -0.96 9.63 2.21
CA ASP A 74 -0.88 8.82 3.41
C ASP A 74 -1.91 7.71 3.33
N THR A 75 -1.66 6.63 4.06
CA THR A 75 -2.60 5.51 4.09
C THR A 75 -2.32 4.61 5.30
N SER A 76 -3.35 3.90 5.72
CA SER A 76 -3.22 2.87 6.73
C SER A 76 -2.72 1.58 6.07
N VAL A 77 -1.71 0.97 6.66
CA VAL A 77 -1.11 -0.27 6.14
C VAL A 77 -1.04 -1.34 7.22
N ILE A 78 -0.87 -2.57 6.77
CA ILE A 78 -0.62 -3.72 7.65
C ILE A 78 0.88 -4.04 7.51
N PRO A 79 1.67 -3.90 8.60
CA PRO A 79 3.08 -4.31 8.57
C PRO A 79 3.19 -5.83 8.53
N VAL A 80 4.05 -6.34 7.65
CA VAL A 80 4.26 -7.78 7.47
C VAL A 80 5.75 -8.09 7.38
N GLU A 81 6.10 -9.35 7.63
CA GLU A 81 7.50 -9.78 7.60
C GLU A 81 8.02 -9.99 6.18
N SER A 82 7.16 -10.48 5.28
CA SER A 82 7.52 -10.69 3.89
C SER A 82 6.30 -10.58 2.99
N LEU A 83 6.52 -10.26 1.72
CA LEU A 83 5.47 -10.16 0.71
C LEU A 83 5.73 -11.03 -0.51
N GLY A 84 6.89 -11.69 -0.55
CA GLY A 84 7.25 -12.53 -1.68
C GLY A 84 7.58 -11.73 -2.93
N LYS A 85 7.35 -12.36 -4.09
CA LYS A 85 7.73 -11.81 -5.38
C LYS A 85 6.52 -11.68 -6.29
N ALA A 86 6.56 -10.68 -7.17
CA ALA A 86 5.65 -10.57 -8.30
C ALA A 86 6.47 -10.21 -9.54
N ASN A 87 6.26 -10.93 -10.63
CA ASN A 87 7.00 -10.74 -11.89
C ASN A 87 8.51 -10.71 -11.69
N GLY A 88 9.03 -11.59 -10.81
CA GLY A 88 10.46 -11.67 -10.51
C GLY A 88 11.01 -10.59 -9.60
N HIS A 89 10.18 -9.68 -9.12
CA HIS A 89 10.58 -8.61 -8.21
C HIS A 89 10.20 -8.92 -6.77
N ASP A 90 11.15 -8.72 -5.85
CA ASP A 90 10.83 -8.77 -4.42
C ASP A 90 9.99 -7.54 -4.07
N LEU A 91 8.86 -7.78 -3.43
CA LEU A 91 7.94 -6.69 -3.07
C LEU A 91 8.25 -6.12 -1.69
N ASP A 92 8.19 -4.81 -1.60
CA ASP A 92 8.30 -4.07 -0.34
C ASP A 92 6.93 -3.62 0.17
N ALA A 93 5.96 -3.49 -0.74
CA ALA A 93 4.62 -3.03 -0.40
C ALA A 93 3.60 -3.57 -1.39
N ILE A 94 2.35 -3.65 -0.92
CA ILE A 94 1.18 -3.86 -1.79
C ILE A 94 0.23 -2.72 -1.48
N ILE A 95 -0.16 -1.97 -2.51
CA ILE A 95 -1.15 -0.92 -2.39
C ILE A 95 -2.48 -1.49 -2.85
N GLY A 96 -3.43 -1.56 -1.94
CA GLY A 96 -4.71 -2.21 -2.18
C GLY A 96 -5.83 -1.27 -2.56
N ALA A 97 -7.01 -1.85 -2.76
CA ALA A 97 -8.17 -1.15 -3.30
C ALA A 97 -8.61 0.05 -2.44
N VAL A 98 -8.59 -0.08 -1.12
CA VAL A 98 -9.05 1.01 -0.25
C VAL A 98 -8.19 2.26 -0.41
N THR A 99 -6.86 2.09 -0.42
CA THR A 99 -5.93 3.21 -0.65
C THR A 99 -6.18 3.83 -2.02
N MET A 100 -6.31 2.98 -3.04
CA MET A 100 -6.51 3.47 -4.40
C MET A 100 -7.85 4.20 -4.56
N GLU A 101 -8.90 3.73 -3.92
CA GLU A 101 -10.20 4.42 -3.96
C GLU A 101 -10.14 5.79 -3.27
N VAL A 102 -9.52 5.86 -2.10
CA VAL A 102 -9.41 7.12 -1.36
C VAL A 102 -8.70 8.18 -2.20
N TRP A 103 -7.61 7.82 -2.83
CA TRP A 103 -6.78 8.75 -3.60
C TRP A 103 -7.11 8.78 -5.10
N GLU A 104 -8.13 8.03 -5.52
CA GLU A 104 -8.55 7.93 -6.92
C GLU A 104 -7.38 7.54 -7.83
N ILE A 105 -6.62 6.55 -7.37
CA ILE A 105 -5.51 5.98 -8.14
C ILE A 105 -6.08 4.90 -9.05
N THR A 106 -5.80 4.99 -10.34
CA THR A 106 -6.22 3.98 -11.31
C THR A 106 -4.99 3.25 -11.85
N VAL A 107 -5.21 2.01 -12.24
CA VAL A 107 -4.14 1.11 -12.70
C VAL A 107 -4.39 0.76 -14.15
N ASN A 108 -3.40 1.02 -15.01
CA ASN A 108 -3.45 0.57 -16.40
C ASN A 108 -2.36 -0.49 -16.61
N PRO A 109 -2.72 -1.79 -16.56
CA PRO A 109 -1.73 -2.86 -16.70
C PRO A 109 -1.15 -2.97 -18.11
N ARG A 110 -1.80 -2.35 -19.08
CA ARG A 110 -1.38 -2.41 -20.47
C ARG A 110 -0.05 -1.68 -20.70
N ASP A 111 0.13 -0.52 -20.09
CA ASP A 111 1.35 0.29 -20.24
C ASP A 111 2.10 0.47 -18.92
N GLY A 112 1.63 -0.13 -17.83
CA GLY A 112 2.23 -0.02 -16.51
C GLY A 112 2.05 1.35 -15.88
N ALA A 113 1.12 2.16 -16.37
CA ALA A 113 0.90 3.51 -15.87
C ALA A 113 -0.11 3.53 -14.72
N LEU A 114 0.01 4.56 -13.89
CA LEU A 114 -0.96 4.87 -12.85
C LEU A 114 -1.64 6.20 -13.19
N GLY A 115 -2.96 6.24 -13.00
CA GLY A 115 -3.68 7.51 -13.03
C GLY A 115 -3.65 8.11 -11.64
N LEU A 116 -3.16 9.33 -11.52
CA LEU A 116 -2.90 9.97 -10.22
C LEU A 116 -3.67 11.29 -10.05
N GLU A 117 -4.83 11.41 -10.68
CA GLU A 117 -5.58 12.67 -10.69
C GLU A 117 -6.02 13.11 -9.29
N GLY A 118 -6.41 12.17 -8.44
CA GLY A 118 -6.80 12.49 -7.06
C GLY A 118 -5.64 13.02 -6.23
N LEU A 119 -4.44 12.46 -6.43
CA LEU A 119 -3.24 12.95 -5.76
C LEU A 119 -2.86 14.35 -6.22
N LYS A 120 -3.02 14.62 -7.51
CA LYS A 120 -2.71 15.94 -8.07
C LYS A 120 -3.69 17.00 -7.58
N ARG A 121 -4.97 16.66 -7.52
CA ARG A 121 -6.04 17.57 -7.11
C ARG A 121 -6.01 17.86 -5.61
N ARG A 122 -5.74 16.86 -4.79
CA ARG A 122 -5.70 16.93 -3.31
C ARG A 122 -6.96 17.57 -2.72
N GLU A 123 -8.10 17.22 -3.28
CA GLU A 123 -9.38 17.72 -2.85
C GLU A 123 -10.40 16.59 -2.87
N PHE A 124 -11.14 16.43 -1.79
CA PHE A 124 -12.13 15.38 -1.65
C PHE A 124 -13.52 16.01 -1.57
N ILE A 125 -14.43 15.51 -2.40
CA ILE A 125 -15.82 15.94 -2.38
C ILE A 125 -16.60 14.78 -1.77
N GLU A 126 -17.07 14.94 -0.54
CA GLU A 126 -17.70 13.86 0.20
C GLU A 126 -19.22 13.98 0.24
N TYR A 127 -19.75 15.09 -0.18
CA TYR A 127 -21.18 15.30 -0.35
C TYR A 127 -21.45 16.31 -1.43
#